data_3be96e27ba0ad867f77311acea266975
#
_entry.id   3be96e27ba0ad867f77311acea266975
#
_cell.length_a   1.000
_cell.length_b   1.000
_cell.length_c   1.000
_cell.angle_alpha   90.00
_cell.angle_beta   90.00
_cell.angle_gamma   90.00
#
_symmetry.space_group_name_H-M   'P 1'
#
loop_
_entity.id
_entity.type
_entity.pdbx_description
1 polymer ?
#
loop_
_entity_poly.entity_id
_entity_poly.type
_entity_poly.pdbx_seq_one_letter_code
_entity_poly.pdbx_strand_id
1 'polypeptide(L)'
;PVVTPISLDPAHPFPRLVNKSLNFIVTLEGKDAFGRQIELAIVPAPRSLPRVVRLPNELTDGAEHYILLSAIIQQHISDLFPGMTATGCYQFRVTRNADLTLAEDVDDLAVALKDELSSRRFGRAVRLEIADNCPNSINNYLLEQFDLDPQHLYQVNGPVNLTRLITDFDIPELRFKPYQAVIPKALRNSNKIFEILSKQDLLLHHPFDSFQPVINLLKEAAKDPNVLAIKQTLYRSGPDSEIVQVLAEAARNGKEVTAIIELRARFDEESNIIVANLLQEAGAVVVYGIVGYKTHAKMILIVRREIDKLKRYVHLGTGNYHAGNARMYTDYGLLTTNDEICEDVHKIFQELTGMGKLLKLKKLFHAPFTLHSQLLHLIEQETAHAKAGKKARIIIKVNALTEPKLITALYKASQAGVKIELIIRSICCLRPQIEGLSENIKVRSIVGRFLEHTRVYYFYNDANEDLYCASADWMGRNLFSRVETCFPIEDKKLKKQIIEY
;
A
#
# COMPACT_ATOMS: atom_id res chain seq x y z
N PRO A 1 -25.95 23.89 13.69
CA PRO A 1 -26.72 22.65 13.93
C PRO A 1 -25.84 21.36 13.76
N VAL A 2 -24.72 21.45 13.02
CA VAL A 2 -23.87 20.28 12.71
C VAL A 2 -22.69 20.14 13.68
N VAL A 3 -22.30 21.23 14.33
CA VAL A 3 -21.21 21.28 15.30
C VAL A 3 -21.79 21.21 16.72
N THR A 4 -21.31 20.24 17.49
CA THR A 4 -21.78 20.05 18.90
C THR A 4 -20.59 20.17 19.82
N PRO A 5 -20.57 21.18 20.71
CA PRO A 5 -19.56 21.28 21.75
C PRO A 5 -19.79 20.26 22.86
N ILE A 6 -18.70 19.75 23.43
CA ILE A 6 -18.69 18.81 24.55
C ILE A 6 -17.96 19.50 25.70
N SER A 7 -18.68 19.85 26.75
CA SER A 7 -18.07 20.43 27.98
C SER A 7 -17.23 19.38 28.70
N LEU A 8 -16.06 19.79 29.18
CA LEU A 8 -15.20 18.93 29.99
C LEU A 8 -15.52 19.18 31.47
N ASP A 9 -16.10 18.19 32.12
CA ASP A 9 -16.45 18.19 33.52
C ASP A 9 -15.56 17.16 34.24
N PRO A 10 -14.83 17.52 35.31
CA PRO A 10 -14.00 16.56 36.04
C PRO A 10 -14.75 15.34 36.59
N ALA A 11 -16.08 15.42 36.75
CA ALA A 11 -16.93 14.31 37.18
C ALA A 11 -17.18 13.26 36.06
N HIS A 12 -16.83 13.59 34.82
CA HIS A 12 -17.07 12.70 33.68
C HIS A 12 -15.75 12.32 32.98
N PRO A 13 -15.68 11.13 32.41
CA PRO A 13 -14.48 10.72 31.65
C PRO A 13 -14.30 11.59 30.41
N PHE A 14 -13.04 11.83 30.04
CA PHE A 14 -12.70 12.56 28.84
C PHE A 14 -13.37 11.94 27.60
N PRO A 15 -13.93 12.74 26.67
CA PRO A 15 -14.68 12.22 25.54
C PRO A 15 -13.81 11.37 24.60
N ARG A 16 -14.37 10.26 24.11
CA ARG A 16 -13.68 9.38 23.17
C ARG A 16 -13.61 10.00 21.78
N LEU A 17 -12.49 10.63 21.46
CA LEU A 17 -12.26 11.25 20.16
C LEU A 17 -11.79 10.23 19.14
N VAL A 18 -12.34 10.34 17.94
CA VAL A 18 -12.06 9.42 16.83
C VAL A 18 -10.64 9.61 16.30
N ASN A 19 -9.96 8.50 15.96
CA ASN A 19 -8.61 8.52 15.39
C ASN A 19 -8.49 9.48 14.20
N LYS A 20 -7.48 10.35 14.25
CA LYS A 20 -7.15 11.33 13.20
C LYS A 20 -8.28 12.33 12.88
N SER A 21 -9.24 12.55 13.77
CA SER A 21 -10.22 13.64 13.63
C SER A 21 -9.59 14.98 14.01
N LEU A 22 -10.01 16.04 13.35
CA LEU A 22 -9.73 17.41 13.78
C LEU A 22 -10.69 17.78 14.90
N ASN A 23 -10.14 18.33 15.97
CA ASN A 23 -10.90 18.81 17.11
C ASN A 23 -10.35 20.17 17.53
N PHE A 24 -11.16 20.91 18.28
CA PHE A 24 -10.74 22.13 18.95
C PHE A 24 -10.88 21.94 20.46
N ILE A 25 -9.91 22.42 21.22
CA ILE A 25 -10.05 22.65 22.64
C ILE A 25 -10.28 24.12 22.84
N VAL A 26 -11.35 24.45 23.57
CA VAL A 26 -11.82 25.81 23.80
C VAL A 26 -11.73 26.12 25.26
N THR A 27 -11.09 27.23 25.59
CA THR A 27 -11.09 27.79 26.95
C THR A 27 -12.27 28.71 27.12
N LEU A 28 -12.98 28.60 28.24
CA LEU A 28 -14.22 29.27 28.51
C LEU A 28 -14.18 29.99 29.86
N GLU A 29 -14.83 31.14 29.93
CA GLU A 29 -15.12 31.87 31.16
C GLU A 29 -16.62 32.10 31.29
N GLY A 30 -17.12 32.03 32.53
CA GLY A 30 -18.53 32.21 32.83
C GLY A 30 -19.21 30.95 33.35
N LYS A 31 -20.54 30.98 33.37
CA LYS A 31 -21.38 29.83 33.81
C LYS A 31 -22.30 29.41 32.70
N ASP A 32 -22.53 28.11 32.62
CA ASP A 32 -23.50 27.56 31.70
C ASP A 32 -24.95 27.84 32.11
N ALA A 33 -25.93 27.45 31.32
CA ALA A 33 -27.34 27.63 31.57
C ALA A 33 -27.83 26.98 32.89
N PHE A 34 -27.05 26.07 33.47
CA PHE A 34 -27.33 25.38 34.72
C PHE A 34 -26.55 25.97 35.89
N GLY A 35 -25.81 27.07 35.67
CA GLY A 35 -25.00 27.74 36.68
C GLY A 35 -23.68 27.06 37.00
N ARG A 36 -23.24 26.09 36.22
CA ARG A 36 -21.97 25.39 36.40
C ARG A 36 -20.85 26.20 35.77
N GLN A 37 -19.71 26.26 36.44
CA GLN A 37 -18.49 26.82 35.86
C GLN A 37 -17.81 25.80 34.99
N ILE A 38 -17.67 26.09 33.72
CA ILE A 38 -17.01 25.21 32.72
C ILE A 38 -15.83 26.00 32.18
N GLU A 39 -14.63 25.45 32.32
CA GLU A 39 -13.38 26.09 31.90
C GLU A 39 -12.90 25.60 30.53
N LEU A 40 -13.24 24.37 30.17
CA LEU A 40 -12.80 23.74 28.94
C LEU A 40 -13.95 23.02 28.23
N ALA A 41 -13.90 23.05 26.88
CA ALA A 41 -14.78 22.26 26.05
C ALA A 41 -14.02 21.72 24.84
N ILE A 42 -14.49 20.57 24.30
CA ILE A 42 -14.04 20.02 23.04
C ILE A 42 -15.08 20.27 21.96
N VAL A 43 -14.63 20.73 20.81
CA VAL A 43 -15.49 20.92 19.63
C VAL A 43 -14.93 20.06 18.49
N PRO A 44 -15.53 18.89 18.20
CA PRO A 44 -15.14 18.06 17.06
C PRO A 44 -15.53 18.74 15.74
N ALA A 45 -14.59 18.83 14.79
CA ALA A 45 -14.93 19.29 13.45
C ALA A 45 -15.79 18.24 12.72
N PRO A 46 -16.93 18.62 12.12
CA PRO A 46 -17.84 17.69 11.48
C PRO A 46 -17.18 17.07 10.25
N ARG A 47 -17.30 15.73 10.11
CA ARG A 47 -16.76 14.97 8.97
C ARG A 47 -17.66 15.03 7.73
N SER A 48 -18.90 15.41 7.89
CA SER A 48 -19.89 15.56 6.83
C SER A 48 -19.69 16.83 5.99
N LEU A 49 -18.88 17.79 6.47
CA LEU A 49 -18.56 19.00 5.74
C LEU A 49 -17.18 18.91 5.11
N PRO A 50 -16.98 19.53 3.93
CA PRO A 50 -15.67 19.59 3.28
C PRO A 50 -14.65 20.33 4.15
N ARG A 51 -13.42 19.88 4.16
CA ARG A 51 -12.33 20.53 4.92
C ARG A 51 -11.93 21.87 4.33
N VAL A 52 -12.03 22.01 3.03
CA VAL A 52 -11.76 23.21 2.25
C VAL A 52 -13.06 23.62 1.59
N VAL A 53 -13.46 24.86 1.76
CA VAL A 53 -14.70 25.42 1.23
C VAL A 53 -14.31 26.47 0.18
N ARG A 54 -14.83 26.32 -1.04
CA ARG A 54 -14.70 27.35 -2.07
C ARG A 54 -15.57 28.54 -1.71
N LEU A 55 -15.02 29.74 -1.80
CA LEU A 55 -15.80 30.96 -1.59
C LEU A 55 -16.65 31.26 -2.82
N PRO A 56 -17.89 31.77 -2.62
CA PRO A 56 -18.73 32.25 -3.70
C PRO A 56 -18.06 33.38 -4.48
N ASN A 57 -18.29 33.45 -5.77
CA ASN A 57 -17.68 34.46 -6.65
C ASN A 57 -18.04 35.91 -6.26
N GLU A 58 -19.18 36.09 -5.60
CA GLU A 58 -19.64 37.39 -5.09
C GLU A 58 -18.75 37.94 -3.94
N LEU A 59 -17.98 37.07 -3.31
CA LEU A 59 -17.04 37.40 -2.23
C LEU A 59 -15.57 37.48 -2.70
N THR A 60 -15.33 37.29 -4.00
CA THR A 60 -13.99 37.22 -4.56
C THR A 60 -13.88 38.09 -5.82
N ASP A 61 -12.71 38.57 -6.14
CA ASP A 61 -12.45 39.41 -7.33
C ASP A 61 -12.44 38.58 -8.64
N GLY A 62 -13.19 37.48 -8.69
CA GLY A 62 -13.23 36.54 -9.80
C GLY A 62 -12.09 35.51 -9.81
N ALA A 63 -11.21 35.56 -8.80
CA ALA A 63 -10.18 34.54 -8.60
C ALA A 63 -10.72 33.38 -7.72
N GLU A 64 -10.10 32.21 -7.85
CA GLU A 64 -10.41 31.03 -7.03
C GLU A 64 -9.91 31.22 -5.60
N HIS A 65 -10.84 31.42 -4.67
CA HIS A 65 -10.54 31.56 -3.24
C HIS A 65 -11.14 30.42 -2.43
N TYR A 66 -10.37 29.96 -1.45
CA TYR A 66 -10.77 28.86 -0.57
C TYR A 66 -10.51 29.22 0.87
N ILE A 67 -11.39 28.75 1.77
CA ILE A 67 -11.25 28.89 3.21
C ILE A 67 -11.27 27.53 3.87
N LEU A 68 -10.49 27.36 4.93
CA LEU A 68 -10.52 26.15 5.73
C LEU A 68 -11.77 26.13 6.64
N LEU A 69 -12.47 25.03 6.71
CA LEU A 69 -13.57 24.83 7.65
C LEU A 69 -13.17 25.15 9.09
N SER A 70 -11.90 24.86 9.45
CA SER A 70 -11.37 25.19 10.77
C SER A 70 -11.34 26.68 11.06
N ALA A 71 -11.04 27.52 10.07
CA ALA A 71 -11.06 28.98 10.25
C ALA A 71 -12.49 29.48 10.45
N ILE A 72 -13.46 28.94 9.74
CA ILE A 72 -14.88 29.26 9.92
C ILE A 72 -15.33 28.89 11.35
N ILE A 73 -14.99 27.66 11.80
CA ILE A 73 -15.36 27.22 13.16
C ILE A 73 -14.71 28.11 14.22
N GLN A 74 -13.42 28.44 14.08
CA GLN A 74 -12.73 29.34 15.05
C GLN A 74 -13.34 30.72 15.11
N GLN A 75 -13.70 31.31 13.97
CA GLN A 75 -14.32 32.62 13.89
C GLN A 75 -15.70 32.66 14.59
N HIS A 76 -16.44 31.56 14.54
CA HIS A 76 -17.79 31.43 15.08
C HIS A 76 -17.83 30.58 16.36
N ILE A 77 -16.69 30.44 17.04
CA ILE A 77 -16.62 29.56 18.22
C ILE A 77 -17.52 30.04 19.35
N SER A 78 -17.62 31.36 19.56
CA SER A 78 -18.44 31.96 20.60
C SER A 78 -19.93 31.69 20.42
N ASP A 79 -20.40 31.52 19.19
CA ASP A 79 -21.81 31.22 18.89
C ASP A 79 -22.24 29.84 19.43
N LEU A 80 -21.27 28.97 19.73
CA LEU A 80 -21.51 27.63 20.30
C LEU A 80 -21.70 27.65 21.83
N PHE A 81 -21.37 28.76 22.49
CA PHE A 81 -21.37 28.89 23.94
C PHE A 81 -22.16 30.13 24.42
N PRO A 82 -23.48 30.17 24.20
CA PRO A 82 -24.28 31.31 24.56
C PRO A 82 -24.22 31.56 26.06
N GLY A 83 -23.93 32.82 26.44
CA GLY A 83 -23.80 33.24 27.84
C GLY A 83 -22.43 32.99 28.48
N MET A 84 -21.49 32.45 27.75
CA MET A 84 -20.09 32.24 28.16
C MET A 84 -19.14 32.96 27.19
N THR A 85 -17.92 33.22 27.64
CA THR A 85 -16.89 33.89 26.85
C THR A 85 -15.82 32.83 26.45
N ALA A 86 -15.62 32.64 25.15
CA ALA A 86 -14.51 31.83 24.66
C ALA A 86 -13.23 32.67 24.69
N THR A 87 -12.26 32.28 25.51
CA THR A 87 -10.99 33.01 25.70
C THR A 87 -9.85 32.42 24.84
N GLY A 88 -10.02 31.21 24.34
CA GLY A 88 -9.07 30.57 23.43
C GLY A 88 -9.71 29.41 22.66
N CYS A 89 -9.18 29.14 21.45
CA CYS A 89 -9.65 28.05 20.61
C CYS A 89 -8.47 27.46 19.82
N TYR A 90 -8.06 26.25 20.16
CA TYR A 90 -6.84 25.63 19.63
C TYR A 90 -7.14 24.31 18.91
N GLN A 91 -6.66 24.20 17.69
CA GLN A 91 -6.81 22.98 16.88
C GLN A 91 -5.91 21.89 17.43
N PHE A 92 -6.43 20.67 17.51
CA PHE A 92 -5.61 19.49 17.80
C PHE A 92 -6.13 18.24 17.11
N ARG A 93 -5.26 17.24 17.05
CA ARG A 93 -5.53 15.92 16.47
C ARG A 93 -4.79 14.85 17.25
N VAL A 94 -5.48 13.79 17.62
CA VAL A 94 -4.86 12.58 18.18
C VAL A 94 -4.73 11.51 17.12
N THR A 95 -3.54 10.92 17.02
CA THR A 95 -3.32 9.70 16.23
C THR A 95 -3.28 8.53 17.19
N ARG A 96 -4.07 7.48 16.89
CA ARG A 96 -4.16 6.26 17.68
C ARG A 96 -3.50 5.09 16.97
N ASN A 97 -3.00 4.14 17.73
CA ASN A 97 -2.52 2.89 17.14
C ASN A 97 -3.66 2.23 16.36
N ALA A 98 -3.38 1.87 15.13
CA ALA A 98 -4.33 1.22 14.23
C ALA A 98 -3.91 -0.22 13.92
N ASP A 99 -2.90 -0.77 14.60
CA ASP A 99 -2.53 -2.16 14.45
C ASP A 99 -3.54 -3.04 15.19
N LEU A 100 -4.03 -4.04 14.49
CA LEU A 100 -4.94 -5.03 15.02
C LEU A 100 -4.10 -6.08 15.75
N THR A 101 -4.31 -6.23 17.04
CA THR A 101 -3.75 -7.32 17.85
C THR A 101 -4.80 -8.43 17.91
N LEU A 102 -4.75 -9.33 16.93
CA LEU A 102 -5.55 -10.56 17.00
C LEU A 102 -4.73 -11.63 17.74
N ALA A 103 -5.39 -12.36 18.62
CA ALA A 103 -4.79 -13.54 19.24
C ALA A 103 -4.44 -14.56 18.14
N GLU A 104 -3.37 -15.33 18.35
CA GLU A 104 -2.92 -16.33 17.37
C GLU A 104 -3.90 -17.51 17.26
N ASP A 105 -4.69 -17.76 18.33
CA ASP A 105 -5.64 -18.87 18.45
C ASP A 105 -7.09 -18.43 18.21
N VAL A 106 -7.37 -17.84 17.05
CA VAL A 106 -8.74 -17.41 16.69
C VAL A 106 -9.37 -18.43 15.76
N ASP A 107 -10.50 -19.01 16.16
CA ASP A 107 -11.25 -20.02 15.39
C ASP A 107 -11.82 -19.43 14.07
N ASP A 108 -12.28 -18.18 14.09
CA ASP A 108 -12.77 -17.48 12.88
C ASP A 108 -12.16 -16.08 12.78
N LEU A 109 -11.17 -15.96 11.88
CA LEU A 109 -10.44 -14.73 11.65
C LEU A 109 -11.34 -13.59 11.13
N ALA A 110 -12.38 -13.90 10.33
CA ALA A 110 -13.26 -12.88 9.77
C ALA A 110 -14.20 -12.29 10.83
N VAL A 111 -14.70 -13.13 11.76
CA VAL A 111 -15.54 -12.67 12.87
C VAL A 111 -14.71 -11.85 13.87
N ALA A 112 -13.56 -12.37 14.31
CA ALA A 112 -12.68 -11.64 15.22
C ALA A 112 -12.20 -10.30 14.66
N LEU A 113 -11.97 -10.22 13.34
CA LEU A 113 -11.59 -8.99 12.68
C LEU A 113 -12.72 -7.95 12.71
N LYS A 114 -13.99 -8.35 12.55
CA LYS A 114 -15.13 -7.43 12.65
C LYS A 114 -15.25 -6.79 14.03
N ASP A 115 -15.05 -7.56 15.08
CA ASP A 115 -15.13 -7.07 16.46
C ASP A 115 -13.96 -6.10 16.76
N GLU A 116 -12.76 -6.46 16.33
CA GLU A 116 -11.56 -5.63 16.55
C GLU A 116 -11.58 -4.33 15.68
N LEU A 117 -12.20 -4.35 14.50
CA LEU A 117 -12.35 -3.15 13.66
C LEU A 117 -13.17 -2.06 14.33
N SER A 118 -14.14 -2.42 15.16
CA SER A 118 -14.93 -1.45 15.94
C SER A 118 -14.08 -0.76 17.02
N SER A 119 -13.19 -1.50 17.67
CA SER A 119 -12.30 -1.01 18.74
C SER A 119 -11.16 -0.14 18.20
N ARG A 120 -10.71 -0.35 16.96
CA ARG A 120 -9.63 0.37 16.29
C ARG A 120 -9.82 1.89 16.23
N ARG A 121 -11.08 2.36 16.16
CA ARG A 121 -11.39 3.80 16.16
C ARG A 121 -10.94 4.50 17.45
N PHE A 122 -10.77 3.74 18.53
CA PHE A 122 -10.48 4.18 19.87
C PHE A 122 -9.25 3.51 20.51
N GLY A 123 -8.35 2.96 19.70
CA GLY A 123 -7.11 2.36 20.15
C GLY A 123 -6.23 3.36 20.95
N ARG A 124 -5.16 2.87 21.62
CA ARG A 124 -4.23 3.69 22.40
C ARG A 124 -3.69 4.85 21.56
N ALA A 125 -3.68 6.06 22.13
CA ALA A 125 -3.04 7.22 21.50
C ALA A 125 -1.53 7.02 21.37
N VAL A 126 -0.95 7.51 20.27
CA VAL A 126 0.49 7.42 20.00
C VAL A 126 1.11 8.75 19.57
N ARG A 127 0.28 9.75 19.28
CA ARG A 127 0.75 11.08 18.85
C ARG A 127 -0.35 12.12 19.07
N LEU A 128 0.04 13.28 19.59
CA LEU A 128 -0.80 14.48 19.69
C LEU A 128 -0.19 15.58 18.82
N GLU A 129 -0.95 16.09 17.87
CA GLU A 129 -0.63 17.29 17.09
C GLU A 129 -1.52 18.43 17.55
N ILE A 130 -0.95 19.59 17.86
CA ILE A 130 -1.69 20.76 18.35
C ILE A 130 -1.13 22.04 17.73
N ALA A 131 -1.96 23.07 17.61
CA ALA A 131 -1.51 24.38 17.15
C ALA A 131 -0.42 24.93 18.10
N ASP A 132 0.63 25.52 17.55
CA ASP A 132 1.81 25.99 18.30
C ASP A 132 1.51 27.16 19.28
N ASN A 133 0.43 27.90 19.02
CA ASN A 133 -0.05 28.95 19.89
C ASN A 133 -0.89 28.46 21.10
N CYS A 134 -1.04 27.15 21.28
CA CYS A 134 -1.75 26.58 22.42
C CYS A 134 -0.91 26.69 23.70
N PRO A 135 -1.48 27.15 24.83
CA PRO A 135 -0.79 27.23 26.09
C PRO A 135 -0.27 25.88 26.60
N ASN A 136 0.90 25.90 27.26
CA ASN A 136 1.50 24.68 27.80
C ASN A 136 0.62 23.97 28.84
N SER A 137 -0.20 24.69 29.61
CA SER A 137 -1.15 24.09 30.54
C SER A 137 -2.15 23.17 29.83
N ILE A 138 -2.66 23.59 28.66
CA ILE A 138 -3.59 22.82 27.85
C ILE A 138 -2.86 21.67 27.16
N ASN A 139 -1.64 21.90 26.69
CA ASN A 139 -0.81 20.83 26.10
C ASN A 139 -0.61 19.69 27.10
N ASN A 140 -0.22 20.02 28.33
CA ASN A 140 0.00 19.02 29.39
C ASN A 140 -1.31 18.33 29.79
N TYR A 141 -2.41 19.06 29.88
CA TYR A 141 -3.72 18.49 30.15
C TYR A 141 -4.10 17.44 29.08
N LEU A 142 -3.95 17.76 27.79
CA LEU A 142 -4.27 16.82 26.72
C LEU A 142 -3.31 15.61 26.69
N LEU A 143 -2.02 15.81 26.98
CA LEU A 143 -1.07 14.70 27.10
C LEU A 143 -1.50 13.73 28.20
N GLU A 144 -1.90 14.24 29.37
CA GLU A 144 -2.42 13.42 30.46
C GLU A 144 -3.70 12.67 30.07
N GLN A 145 -4.67 13.36 29.45
CA GLN A 145 -5.94 12.74 29.03
C GLN A 145 -5.75 11.63 27.98
N PHE A 146 -4.69 11.68 27.18
CA PHE A 146 -4.37 10.66 26.17
C PHE A 146 -3.31 9.65 26.61
N ASP A 147 -2.81 9.71 27.85
CA ASP A 147 -1.72 8.84 28.33
C ASP A 147 -0.49 8.91 27.41
N LEU A 148 -0.02 10.13 27.12
CA LEU A 148 1.11 10.41 26.24
C LEU A 148 2.24 11.13 26.97
N ASP A 149 3.48 10.72 26.68
CA ASP A 149 4.67 11.47 27.12
C ASP A 149 4.89 12.74 26.30
N PRO A 150 5.64 13.74 26.82
CA PRO A 150 5.95 14.97 26.08
C PRO A 150 6.60 14.77 24.70
N GLN A 151 7.36 13.71 24.50
CA GLN A 151 7.97 13.37 23.20
C GLN A 151 6.95 13.03 22.10
N HIS A 152 5.70 12.76 22.48
CA HIS A 152 4.61 12.47 21.55
C HIS A 152 3.81 13.71 21.15
N LEU A 153 4.17 14.89 21.69
CA LEU A 153 3.58 16.17 21.33
C LEU A 153 4.28 16.78 20.12
N TYR A 154 3.49 17.20 19.16
CA TYR A 154 3.96 17.91 17.96
C TYR A 154 3.19 19.23 17.83
N GLN A 155 3.86 20.32 18.11
CA GLN A 155 3.32 21.66 17.90
C GLN A 155 3.44 22.06 16.43
N VAL A 156 2.35 22.52 15.83
CA VAL A 156 2.23 22.78 14.40
C VAL A 156 1.98 24.27 14.17
N ASN A 157 2.88 24.92 13.47
CA ASN A 157 2.67 26.27 12.96
C ASN A 157 1.83 26.19 11.69
N GLY A 158 0.54 26.49 11.81
CA GLY A 158 -0.43 26.41 10.73
C GLY A 158 -1.57 25.40 10.99
N PRO A 159 -2.30 25.01 9.95
CA PRO A 159 -3.44 24.13 10.13
C PRO A 159 -3.03 22.72 10.51
N VAL A 160 -3.68 22.18 11.53
CA VAL A 160 -3.54 20.77 11.93
C VAL A 160 -4.28 19.87 10.93
N ASN A 161 -3.84 18.61 10.75
CA ASN A 161 -4.49 17.62 9.89
C ASN A 161 -4.43 17.94 8.39
N LEU A 162 -3.24 18.24 7.86
CA LEU A 162 -3.00 18.56 6.45
C LEU A 162 -3.42 17.48 5.47
N THR A 163 -3.47 16.21 5.88
CA THR A 163 -3.91 15.08 5.03
C THR A 163 -5.31 15.30 4.44
N ARG A 164 -6.16 16.08 5.10
CA ARG A 164 -7.52 16.41 4.65
C ARG A 164 -7.55 17.56 3.63
N LEU A 165 -6.42 18.18 3.33
CA LEU A 165 -6.30 19.19 2.28
C LEU A 165 -6.16 18.57 0.88
N ILE A 166 -6.00 17.25 0.78
CA ILE A 166 -6.11 16.53 -0.48
C ILE A 166 -7.58 16.59 -0.89
N THR A 167 -7.88 17.52 -1.76
CA THR A 167 -9.23 17.77 -2.27
C THR A 167 -9.16 18.05 -3.76
N ASP A 168 -10.31 17.96 -4.42
CA ASP A 168 -10.44 18.19 -5.84
C ASP A 168 -10.67 19.69 -6.08
N PHE A 169 -9.57 20.41 -6.35
CA PHE A 169 -9.67 21.78 -6.85
C PHE A 169 -9.95 21.75 -8.34
N ASP A 170 -11.00 22.46 -8.77
CA ASP A 170 -11.37 22.54 -10.18
C ASP A 170 -10.59 23.65 -10.89
N ILE A 171 -9.26 23.48 -10.98
CA ILE A 171 -8.33 24.40 -11.63
C ILE A 171 -7.59 23.59 -12.70
N PRO A 172 -8.08 23.58 -13.97
CA PRO A 172 -7.53 22.76 -15.04
C PRO A 172 -6.03 22.99 -15.31
N GLU A 173 -5.54 24.22 -15.13
CA GLU A 173 -4.14 24.59 -15.32
C GLU A 173 -3.19 23.96 -14.31
N LEU A 174 -3.71 23.59 -13.13
CA LEU A 174 -2.94 22.91 -12.07
C LEU A 174 -3.03 21.38 -12.16
N ARG A 175 -3.77 20.85 -13.13
CA ARG A 175 -3.95 19.40 -13.32
C ARG A 175 -3.12 18.88 -14.48
N PHE A 176 -2.56 17.70 -14.32
CA PHE A 176 -2.05 16.96 -15.48
C PHE A 176 -3.20 16.61 -16.43
N LYS A 177 -2.96 16.75 -17.73
CA LYS A 177 -3.92 16.26 -18.74
C LYS A 177 -4.17 14.77 -18.54
N PRO A 178 -5.40 14.25 -18.77
CA PRO A 178 -5.67 12.82 -18.66
C PRO A 178 -4.64 11.98 -19.43
N TYR A 179 -4.12 10.93 -18.81
CA TYR A 179 -3.19 10.02 -19.47
C TYR A 179 -3.98 8.82 -20.00
N GLN A 180 -3.76 8.47 -21.26
CA GLN A 180 -4.37 7.29 -21.87
C GLN A 180 -3.33 6.18 -21.97
N ALA A 181 -3.53 5.12 -21.20
CA ALA A 181 -2.72 3.91 -21.28
C ALA A 181 -2.92 3.21 -22.62
N VAL A 182 -1.85 2.66 -23.18
CA VAL A 182 -1.91 1.94 -24.46
C VAL A 182 -2.06 0.44 -24.26
N ILE A 183 -2.68 -0.22 -25.22
CA ILE A 183 -2.68 -1.69 -25.28
C ILE A 183 -1.38 -2.11 -25.99
N PRO A 184 -0.58 -3.04 -25.42
CA PRO A 184 0.63 -3.56 -26.04
C PRO A 184 0.39 -4.04 -27.47
N LYS A 185 1.35 -3.81 -28.37
CA LYS A 185 1.21 -4.12 -29.81
C LYS A 185 0.79 -5.56 -30.06
N ALA A 186 1.31 -6.52 -29.28
CA ALA A 186 0.98 -7.93 -29.40
C ALA A 186 -0.51 -8.24 -29.14
N LEU A 187 -1.23 -7.38 -28.41
CA LEU A 187 -2.62 -7.57 -28.00
C LEU A 187 -3.61 -6.68 -28.76
N ARG A 188 -3.14 -5.76 -29.62
CA ARG A 188 -4.03 -4.80 -30.32
C ARG A 188 -5.00 -5.45 -31.28
N ASN A 189 -4.58 -6.53 -31.95
CA ASN A 189 -5.32 -7.16 -33.04
C ASN A 189 -5.87 -8.55 -32.68
N SER A 190 -5.76 -8.97 -31.43
CA SER A 190 -6.24 -10.28 -30.98
C SER A 190 -6.67 -10.22 -29.51
N ASN A 191 -7.88 -10.70 -29.25
CA ASN A 191 -8.39 -10.91 -27.89
C ASN A 191 -8.03 -12.30 -27.34
N LYS A 192 -7.24 -13.09 -28.08
CA LYS A 192 -6.86 -14.45 -27.72
C LYS A 192 -5.51 -14.48 -27.01
N ILE A 193 -5.56 -14.19 -25.73
CA ILE A 193 -4.34 -14.03 -24.92
C ILE A 193 -3.60 -15.35 -24.77
N PHE A 194 -4.31 -16.48 -24.63
CA PHE A 194 -3.69 -17.81 -24.54
C PHE A 194 -2.87 -18.16 -25.79
N GLU A 195 -3.36 -17.84 -27.00
CA GLU A 195 -2.62 -18.07 -28.25
C GLU A 195 -1.34 -17.23 -28.34
N ILE A 196 -1.37 -16.00 -27.84
CA ILE A 196 -0.21 -15.11 -27.81
C ILE A 196 0.82 -15.62 -26.81
N LEU A 197 0.39 -15.95 -25.58
CA LEU A 197 1.26 -16.44 -24.52
C LEU A 197 1.87 -17.81 -24.84
N SER A 198 1.25 -18.59 -25.72
CA SER A 198 1.86 -19.84 -26.19
C SER A 198 3.13 -19.61 -27.03
N LYS A 199 3.35 -18.40 -27.55
CA LYS A 199 4.45 -18.05 -28.47
C LYS A 199 5.49 -17.13 -27.84
N GLN A 200 5.10 -16.29 -26.88
CA GLN A 200 5.99 -15.32 -26.25
C GLN A 200 5.48 -14.87 -24.90
N ASP A 201 6.40 -14.49 -24.02
CA ASP A 201 6.08 -13.78 -22.80
C ASP A 201 5.64 -12.34 -23.09
N LEU A 202 4.82 -11.76 -22.22
CA LEU A 202 4.40 -10.37 -22.29
C LEU A 202 4.74 -9.67 -20.99
N LEU A 203 5.32 -8.48 -21.10
CA LEU A 203 5.54 -7.57 -19.97
C LEU A 203 4.63 -6.37 -20.12
N LEU A 204 3.82 -6.11 -19.11
CA LEU A 204 3.00 -4.91 -18.99
C LEU A 204 3.69 -3.93 -18.06
N HIS A 205 3.78 -2.67 -18.46
CA HIS A 205 4.32 -1.58 -17.66
C HIS A 205 3.23 -0.54 -17.37
N HIS A 206 2.54 -0.70 -16.24
CA HIS A 206 1.54 0.26 -15.78
C HIS A 206 2.22 1.55 -15.27
N PRO A 207 1.58 2.73 -15.43
CA PRO A 207 0.30 3.02 -16.07
C PRO A 207 0.42 3.22 -17.58
N PHE A 208 1.60 3.05 -18.17
CA PHE A 208 1.86 3.27 -19.61
C PHE A 208 1.11 2.26 -20.46
N ASP A 209 1.17 0.99 -20.06
CA ASP A 209 0.33 -0.07 -20.62
C ASP A 209 -0.96 -0.20 -19.81
N SER A 210 -2.06 -0.46 -20.52
CA SER A 210 -3.37 -0.70 -19.91
C SER A 210 -3.36 -1.95 -19.03
N PHE A 211 -4.12 -1.90 -17.93
CA PHE A 211 -4.37 -3.06 -17.08
C PHE A 211 -5.41 -4.03 -17.69
N GLN A 212 -6.12 -3.59 -18.73
CA GLN A 212 -7.18 -4.37 -19.39
C GLN A 212 -6.75 -5.75 -19.86
N PRO A 213 -5.49 -5.98 -20.34
CA PRO A 213 -5.04 -7.32 -20.71
C PRO A 213 -5.10 -8.36 -19.57
N VAL A 214 -4.85 -7.94 -18.32
CA VAL A 214 -4.96 -8.85 -17.16
C VAL A 214 -6.43 -9.22 -16.92
N ILE A 215 -7.33 -8.26 -17.03
CA ILE A 215 -8.77 -8.49 -16.91
C ILE A 215 -9.27 -9.38 -18.06
N ASN A 216 -8.81 -9.11 -19.28
CA ASN A 216 -9.21 -9.89 -20.46
C ASN A 216 -8.73 -11.35 -20.39
N LEU A 217 -7.52 -11.60 -19.84
CA LEU A 217 -7.03 -12.95 -19.58
C LEU A 217 -7.99 -13.73 -18.66
N LEU A 218 -8.45 -13.10 -17.58
CA LEU A 218 -9.39 -13.73 -16.66
C LEU A 218 -10.77 -13.92 -17.32
N LYS A 219 -11.24 -12.97 -18.12
CA LYS A 219 -12.51 -13.08 -18.86
C LYS A 219 -12.46 -14.23 -19.91
N GLU A 220 -11.33 -14.35 -20.62
CA GLU A 220 -11.11 -15.46 -21.53
C GLU A 220 -11.10 -16.79 -20.77
N ALA A 221 -10.37 -16.84 -19.62
CA ALA A 221 -10.32 -18.02 -18.78
C ALA A 221 -11.68 -18.42 -18.19
N ALA A 222 -12.52 -17.46 -17.79
CA ALA A 222 -13.84 -17.74 -17.23
C ALA A 222 -14.79 -18.40 -18.26
N LYS A 223 -14.60 -18.11 -19.54
CA LYS A 223 -15.49 -18.58 -20.63
C LYS A 223 -14.94 -19.80 -21.39
N ASP A 224 -13.62 -20.00 -21.39
CA ASP A 224 -12.99 -21.10 -22.13
C ASP A 224 -13.32 -22.45 -21.47
N PRO A 225 -14.00 -23.39 -22.18
CA PRO A 225 -14.32 -24.72 -21.64
C PRO A 225 -13.10 -25.57 -21.29
N ASN A 226 -11.94 -25.26 -21.88
CA ASN A 226 -10.69 -25.97 -21.61
C ASN A 226 -9.98 -25.48 -20.34
N VAL A 227 -10.35 -24.33 -19.79
CA VAL A 227 -9.82 -23.88 -18.51
C VAL A 227 -10.46 -24.67 -17.38
N LEU A 228 -9.65 -25.30 -16.54
CA LEU A 228 -10.05 -26.15 -15.43
C LEU A 228 -10.00 -25.41 -14.10
N ALA A 229 -8.93 -24.62 -13.88
CA ALA A 229 -8.72 -23.95 -12.61
C ALA A 229 -8.14 -22.55 -12.80
N ILE A 230 -8.51 -21.65 -11.87
CA ILE A 230 -7.97 -20.29 -11.72
C ILE A 230 -7.61 -20.10 -10.25
N LYS A 231 -6.35 -19.76 -9.97
CA LYS A 231 -5.89 -19.41 -8.60
C LYS A 231 -5.38 -17.99 -8.61
N GLN A 232 -5.78 -17.19 -7.64
CA GLN A 232 -5.38 -15.77 -7.57
C GLN A 232 -5.22 -15.29 -6.14
N THR A 233 -4.19 -14.44 -5.92
CA THR A 233 -4.04 -13.68 -4.67
C THR A 233 -4.76 -12.34 -4.77
N LEU A 234 -5.49 -11.95 -3.73
CA LEU A 234 -6.23 -10.69 -3.64
C LEU A 234 -5.83 -9.95 -2.37
N TYR A 235 -5.38 -8.70 -2.51
CA TYR A 235 -4.94 -7.88 -1.39
C TYR A 235 -5.82 -6.63 -1.18
N ARG A 236 -6.14 -5.90 -2.25
CA ARG A 236 -6.93 -4.66 -2.25
C ARG A 236 -7.76 -4.58 -3.52
N SER A 237 -8.79 -5.40 -3.64
CA SER A 237 -9.55 -5.48 -4.88
C SER A 237 -10.86 -4.71 -4.85
N GLY A 238 -11.51 -4.60 -3.70
CA GLY A 238 -12.83 -4.03 -3.57
C GLY A 238 -13.95 -4.92 -4.14
N PRO A 239 -15.17 -4.84 -3.61
CA PRO A 239 -16.30 -5.69 -4.06
C PRO A 239 -16.76 -5.35 -5.48
N ASP A 240 -16.63 -4.10 -5.92
CA ASP A 240 -16.99 -3.63 -7.26
C ASP A 240 -15.90 -3.89 -8.31
N SER A 241 -14.82 -4.58 -7.92
CA SER A 241 -13.72 -4.89 -8.83
C SER A 241 -14.16 -5.85 -9.94
N GLU A 242 -13.91 -5.46 -11.19
CA GLU A 242 -14.18 -6.31 -12.36
C GLU A 242 -13.47 -7.69 -12.25
N ILE A 243 -12.30 -7.75 -11.63
CA ILE A 243 -11.59 -9.01 -11.37
C ILE A 243 -12.40 -9.91 -10.44
N VAL A 244 -12.96 -9.37 -9.36
CA VAL A 244 -13.77 -10.15 -8.41
C VAL A 244 -15.02 -10.70 -9.10
N GLN A 245 -15.67 -9.87 -9.92
CA GLN A 245 -16.85 -10.28 -10.68
C GLN A 245 -16.53 -11.41 -11.69
N VAL A 246 -15.39 -11.30 -12.39
CA VAL A 246 -14.95 -12.32 -13.35
C VAL A 246 -14.56 -13.64 -12.66
N LEU A 247 -13.94 -13.58 -11.47
CA LEU A 247 -13.65 -14.79 -10.68
C LEU A 247 -14.93 -15.47 -10.20
N ALA A 248 -15.94 -14.69 -9.77
CA ALA A 248 -17.24 -15.21 -9.40
C ALA A 248 -17.98 -15.82 -10.60
N GLU A 249 -17.90 -15.19 -11.79
CA GLU A 249 -18.43 -15.74 -13.05
C GLU A 249 -17.73 -17.08 -13.39
N ALA A 250 -16.41 -17.13 -13.28
CA ALA A 250 -15.65 -18.35 -13.54
C ALA A 250 -16.08 -19.52 -12.63
N ALA A 251 -16.27 -19.26 -11.34
CA ALA A 251 -16.75 -20.26 -10.37
C ALA A 251 -18.17 -20.76 -10.73
N ARG A 252 -19.09 -19.84 -11.05
CA ARG A 252 -20.45 -20.21 -11.51
C ARG A 252 -20.43 -21.01 -12.82
N ASN A 253 -19.44 -20.79 -13.68
CA ASN A 253 -19.22 -21.55 -14.92
C ASN A 253 -18.53 -22.91 -14.69
N GLY A 254 -18.40 -23.35 -13.42
CA GLY A 254 -17.86 -24.66 -13.06
C GLY A 254 -16.34 -24.76 -13.09
N LYS A 255 -15.60 -23.62 -13.04
CA LYS A 255 -14.16 -23.62 -12.91
C LYS A 255 -13.76 -23.77 -11.44
N GLU A 256 -12.69 -24.50 -11.17
CA GLU A 256 -12.06 -24.56 -9.83
C GLU A 256 -11.37 -23.22 -9.50
N VAL A 257 -12.09 -22.31 -8.88
CA VAL A 257 -11.55 -21.00 -8.51
C VAL A 257 -11.05 -21.04 -7.07
N THR A 258 -9.76 -20.72 -6.86
CA THR A 258 -9.15 -20.54 -5.54
C THR A 258 -8.70 -19.08 -5.37
N ALA A 259 -9.31 -18.36 -4.45
CA ALA A 259 -8.95 -17.00 -4.11
C ALA A 259 -8.23 -16.95 -2.76
N ILE A 260 -7.00 -16.46 -2.73
CA ILE A 260 -6.26 -16.21 -1.48
C ILE A 260 -6.42 -14.75 -1.13
N ILE A 261 -7.17 -14.45 -0.07
CA ILE A 261 -7.55 -13.10 0.32
C ILE A 261 -6.82 -12.70 1.59
N GLU A 262 -6.11 -11.56 1.56
CA GLU A 262 -5.48 -10.98 2.74
C GLU A 262 -6.49 -10.12 3.51
N LEU A 263 -7.08 -10.67 4.56
CA LEU A 263 -8.07 -9.95 5.37
C LEU A 263 -7.47 -8.78 6.15
N ARG A 264 -6.19 -8.86 6.54
CA ARG A 264 -5.49 -7.82 7.31
C ARG A 264 -4.84 -6.74 6.44
N ALA A 265 -5.39 -6.51 5.23
CA ALA A 265 -4.98 -5.40 4.39
C ALA A 265 -5.46 -4.10 5.02
N ARG A 266 -4.53 -3.32 5.62
CA ARG A 266 -4.83 -2.12 6.42
C ARG A 266 -5.78 -1.16 5.68
N PHE A 267 -6.91 -0.83 6.29
CA PHE A 267 -8.03 0.00 5.82
C PHE A 267 -8.95 -0.64 4.76
N ASP A 268 -8.68 -1.85 4.32
CA ASP A 268 -9.50 -2.59 3.35
C ASP A 268 -10.12 -3.87 3.96
N GLU A 269 -10.01 -4.03 5.27
CA GLU A 269 -10.42 -5.24 5.97
C GLU A 269 -11.91 -5.56 5.74
N GLU A 270 -12.81 -4.58 5.95
CA GLU A 270 -14.26 -4.74 5.72
C GLU A 270 -14.55 -5.09 4.24
N SER A 271 -13.89 -4.39 3.31
CA SER A 271 -14.01 -4.63 1.88
C SER A 271 -13.58 -6.05 1.49
N ASN A 272 -12.46 -6.53 2.07
CA ASN A 272 -11.95 -7.86 1.78
C ASN A 272 -12.83 -8.99 2.36
N ILE A 273 -13.52 -8.75 3.48
CA ILE A 273 -14.53 -9.68 3.99
C ILE A 273 -15.72 -9.78 3.03
N ILE A 274 -16.20 -8.65 2.49
CA ILE A 274 -17.29 -8.64 1.50
C ILE A 274 -16.88 -9.40 0.24
N VAL A 275 -15.66 -9.17 -0.26
CA VAL A 275 -15.11 -9.91 -1.41
C VAL A 275 -15.04 -11.41 -1.15
N ALA A 276 -14.62 -11.82 0.05
CA ALA A 276 -14.54 -13.22 0.43
C ALA A 276 -15.92 -13.88 0.38
N ASN A 277 -16.92 -13.28 1.00
CA ASN A 277 -18.31 -13.79 1.00
C ASN A 277 -18.85 -13.90 -0.42
N LEU A 278 -18.69 -12.87 -1.25
CA LEU A 278 -19.14 -12.86 -2.64
C LEU A 278 -18.54 -14.01 -3.46
N LEU A 279 -17.25 -14.28 -3.30
CA LEU A 279 -16.58 -15.38 -4.00
C LEU A 279 -17.01 -16.75 -3.46
N GLN A 280 -17.20 -16.91 -2.15
CA GLN A 280 -17.72 -18.14 -1.54
C GLN A 280 -19.14 -18.45 -2.00
N GLU A 281 -20.03 -17.46 -2.03
CA GLU A 281 -21.38 -17.59 -2.53
C GLU A 281 -21.42 -17.96 -4.02
N ALA A 282 -20.42 -17.56 -4.80
CA ALA A 282 -20.28 -17.96 -6.21
C ALA A 282 -19.73 -19.39 -6.39
N GLY A 283 -19.30 -20.08 -5.30
CA GLY A 283 -18.73 -21.42 -5.33
C GLY A 283 -17.21 -21.46 -5.42
N ALA A 284 -16.50 -20.35 -5.22
CA ALA A 284 -15.05 -20.33 -5.17
C ALA A 284 -14.53 -20.81 -3.80
N VAL A 285 -13.36 -21.46 -3.80
CA VAL A 285 -12.60 -21.76 -2.58
C VAL A 285 -11.87 -20.49 -2.14
N VAL A 286 -12.20 -19.99 -0.96
CA VAL A 286 -11.54 -18.82 -0.37
C VAL A 286 -10.62 -19.27 0.76
N VAL A 287 -9.36 -18.81 0.70
CA VAL A 287 -8.34 -19.04 1.71
C VAL A 287 -7.86 -17.69 2.25
N TYR A 288 -7.78 -17.56 3.57
CA TYR A 288 -7.41 -16.30 4.23
C TYR A 288 -5.89 -16.14 4.47
N GLY A 289 -5.08 -16.81 3.67
CA GLY A 289 -3.62 -16.77 3.76
C GLY A 289 -3.08 -17.67 4.88
N ILE A 290 -1.89 -17.38 5.38
CA ILE A 290 -1.20 -18.15 6.41
C ILE A 290 -1.21 -17.37 7.73
N VAL A 291 -1.53 -18.03 8.84
CA VAL A 291 -1.47 -17.43 10.17
C VAL A 291 -0.03 -16.93 10.44
N GLY A 292 0.08 -15.72 10.99
CA GLY A 292 1.37 -15.08 11.27
C GLY A 292 1.99 -14.33 10.09
N TYR A 293 1.60 -14.58 8.83
CA TYR A 293 2.13 -13.93 7.65
C TYR A 293 1.05 -13.21 6.85
N LYS A 294 1.39 -12.05 6.26
CA LYS A 294 0.48 -11.33 5.35
C LYS A 294 0.78 -11.71 3.91
N THR A 295 -0.23 -12.15 3.17
CA THR A 295 -0.08 -12.47 1.75
C THR A 295 -0.01 -11.20 0.93
N HIS A 296 1.18 -10.88 0.41
CA HIS A 296 1.43 -9.67 -0.39
C HIS A 296 1.91 -9.98 -1.82
N ALA A 297 2.14 -11.23 -2.16
CA ALA A 297 2.43 -11.68 -3.52
C ALA A 297 1.27 -11.39 -4.47
N LYS A 298 1.57 -11.05 -5.73
CA LYS A 298 0.58 -10.77 -6.78
C LYS A 298 0.73 -11.81 -7.87
N MET A 299 -0.12 -12.83 -7.82
CA MET A 299 -0.04 -14.00 -8.70
C MET A 299 -1.42 -14.41 -9.19
N ILE A 300 -1.47 -14.78 -10.48
CA ILE A 300 -2.58 -15.52 -11.08
C ILE A 300 -1.98 -16.79 -11.69
N LEU A 301 -2.62 -17.92 -11.47
CA LEU A 301 -2.32 -19.19 -12.12
C LEU A 301 -3.58 -19.72 -12.77
N ILE A 302 -3.54 -19.96 -14.07
CA ILE A 302 -4.62 -20.57 -14.84
C ILE A 302 -4.13 -21.92 -15.36
N VAL A 303 -4.93 -22.97 -15.15
CA VAL A 303 -4.66 -24.32 -15.65
C VAL A 303 -5.64 -24.59 -16.78
N ARG A 304 -5.10 -24.84 -17.98
CA ARG A 304 -5.88 -25.08 -19.20
C ARG A 304 -5.52 -26.44 -19.80
N ARG A 305 -6.52 -27.18 -20.26
CA ARG A 305 -6.34 -28.40 -21.03
C ARG A 305 -5.98 -28.03 -22.47
N GLU A 306 -4.81 -28.42 -22.91
CA GLU A 306 -4.40 -28.41 -24.31
C GLU A 306 -4.61 -29.79 -24.93
N ILE A 307 -4.30 -29.94 -26.20
CA ILE A 307 -4.56 -31.22 -26.96
C ILE A 307 -3.98 -32.42 -26.22
N ASP A 308 -2.72 -32.36 -25.80
CA ASP A 308 -1.99 -33.51 -25.24
C ASP A 308 -1.58 -33.37 -23.77
N LYS A 309 -1.80 -32.18 -23.13
CA LYS A 309 -1.33 -31.90 -21.78
C LYS A 309 -2.10 -30.78 -21.08
N LEU A 310 -1.91 -30.71 -19.79
CA LEU A 310 -2.29 -29.52 -19.03
C LEU A 310 -1.19 -28.47 -19.17
N LYS A 311 -1.59 -27.24 -19.52
CA LYS A 311 -0.69 -26.10 -19.61
C LYS A 311 -1.07 -25.07 -18.55
N ARG A 312 -0.05 -24.46 -17.96
CA ARG A 312 -0.21 -23.38 -16.97
C ARG A 312 0.11 -22.05 -17.62
N TYR A 313 -0.68 -21.05 -17.28
CA TYR A 313 -0.52 -19.65 -17.67
C TYR A 313 -0.45 -18.84 -16.40
N VAL A 314 0.54 -17.98 -16.28
CA VAL A 314 0.82 -17.25 -15.05
C VAL A 314 0.91 -15.76 -15.33
N HIS A 315 0.36 -14.96 -14.43
CA HIS A 315 0.67 -13.54 -14.28
C HIS A 315 1.36 -13.32 -12.94
N LEU A 316 2.50 -12.62 -12.96
CA LEU A 316 3.25 -12.19 -11.78
C LEU A 316 3.36 -10.67 -11.80
N GLY A 317 2.99 -10.00 -10.72
CA GLY A 317 2.98 -8.54 -10.65
C GLY A 317 3.78 -7.96 -9.49
N THR A 318 4.33 -6.76 -9.70
CA THR A 318 4.89 -5.94 -8.62
C THR A 318 3.80 -5.18 -7.86
N GLY A 319 2.65 -4.90 -8.51
CA GLY A 319 1.52 -4.12 -8.02
C GLY A 319 0.23 -4.91 -7.81
N ASN A 320 -0.68 -4.34 -7.04
CA ASN A 320 -1.95 -4.97 -6.70
C ASN A 320 -2.88 -5.10 -7.92
N TYR A 321 -3.77 -6.09 -7.89
CA TYR A 321 -4.83 -6.28 -8.87
C TYR A 321 -5.98 -5.28 -8.66
N HIS A 322 -5.71 -4.01 -8.97
CA HIS A 322 -6.63 -2.90 -8.78
C HIS A 322 -6.52 -1.91 -9.94
N ALA A 323 -7.54 -1.84 -10.79
CA ALA A 323 -7.54 -1.03 -12.00
C ALA A 323 -7.29 0.47 -11.75
N GLY A 324 -7.79 1.02 -10.63
CA GLY A 324 -7.54 2.41 -10.23
C GLY A 324 -6.07 2.66 -9.91
N ASN A 325 -5.43 1.78 -9.13
CA ASN A 325 -4.01 1.89 -8.80
C ASN A 325 -3.13 1.76 -10.05
N ALA A 326 -3.48 0.85 -10.96
CA ALA A 326 -2.76 0.64 -12.21
C ALA A 326 -2.78 1.86 -13.16
N ARG A 327 -3.64 2.85 -12.91
CA ARG A 327 -3.65 4.14 -13.66
C ARG A 327 -2.73 5.20 -13.03
N MET A 328 -2.27 4.98 -11.81
CA MET A 328 -1.55 5.98 -11.02
C MET A 328 -0.18 5.51 -10.52
N TYR A 329 0.03 4.20 -10.42
CA TYR A 329 1.25 3.58 -9.90
C TYR A 329 2.04 2.94 -11.03
N THR A 330 3.38 3.11 -10.99
CA THR A 330 4.25 2.36 -11.89
C THR A 330 4.39 0.94 -11.35
N ASP A 331 4.02 -0.05 -12.17
CA ASP A 331 4.16 -1.47 -11.82
C ASP A 331 4.45 -2.31 -13.06
N TYR A 332 5.13 -3.44 -12.87
CA TYR A 332 5.33 -4.44 -13.91
C TYR A 332 4.43 -5.65 -13.69
N GLY A 333 3.92 -6.21 -14.80
CA GLY A 333 3.19 -7.46 -14.83
C GLY A 333 3.75 -8.39 -15.91
N LEU A 334 4.31 -9.52 -15.51
CA LEU A 334 4.80 -10.56 -16.42
C LEU A 334 3.70 -11.58 -16.66
N LEU A 335 3.39 -11.82 -17.92
CA LEU A 335 2.52 -12.90 -18.40
C LEU A 335 3.40 -13.93 -19.09
N THR A 336 3.38 -15.17 -18.60
CA THR A 336 4.28 -16.23 -19.09
C THR A 336 3.65 -17.62 -19.06
N THR A 337 4.19 -18.51 -19.89
CA THR A 337 3.92 -19.95 -19.85
C THR A 337 5.20 -20.76 -19.62
N ASN A 338 6.28 -20.13 -19.17
CA ASN A 338 7.52 -20.83 -18.81
C ASN A 338 7.24 -21.90 -17.77
N ASP A 339 7.54 -23.16 -18.10
CA ASP A 339 7.16 -24.32 -17.29
C ASP A 339 7.75 -24.25 -15.86
N GLU A 340 8.99 -23.77 -15.69
CA GLU A 340 9.64 -23.70 -14.39
C GLU A 340 9.06 -22.58 -13.52
N ILE A 341 8.79 -21.40 -14.11
CA ILE A 341 8.11 -20.29 -13.42
C ILE A 341 6.69 -20.70 -13.02
N CYS A 342 5.95 -21.33 -13.94
CA CYS A 342 4.60 -21.81 -13.69
C CYS A 342 4.54 -22.89 -12.60
N GLU A 343 5.52 -23.79 -12.57
CA GLU A 343 5.65 -24.81 -11.53
C GLU A 343 5.94 -24.18 -10.16
N ASP A 344 6.83 -23.19 -10.09
CA ASP A 344 7.15 -22.49 -8.86
C ASP A 344 5.93 -21.72 -8.31
N VAL A 345 5.18 -21.04 -9.18
CA VAL A 345 3.92 -20.36 -8.78
C VAL A 345 2.90 -21.38 -8.27
N HIS A 346 2.78 -22.54 -8.91
CA HIS A 346 1.92 -23.60 -8.42
C HIS A 346 2.31 -24.08 -7.01
N LYS A 347 3.60 -24.27 -6.75
CA LYS A 347 4.12 -24.65 -5.43
C LYS A 347 3.82 -23.60 -4.37
N ILE A 348 4.00 -22.31 -4.70
CA ILE A 348 3.67 -21.22 -3.76
C ILE A 348 2.16 -21.21 -3.45
N PHE A 349 1.29 -21.47 -4.43
CA PHE A 349 -0.14 -21.63 -4.14
C PHE A 349 -0.43 -22.83 -3.23
N GLN A 350 0.29 -23.96 -3.39
CA GLN A 350 0.16 -25.11 -2.49
C GLN A 350 0.57 -24.77 -1.05
N GLU A 351 1.67 -24.02 -0.88
CA GLU A 351 2.11 -23.53 0.43
C GLU A 351 1.08 -22.60 1.07
N LEU A 352 0.49 -21.68 0.29
CA LEU A 352 -0.51 -20.72 0.75
C LEU A 352 -1.86 -21.39 1.13
N THR A 353 -2.15 -22.55 0.57
CA THR A 353 -3.36 -23.32 0.89
C THR A 353 -3.14 -24.36 1.99
N GLY A 354 -1.97 -24.40 2.62
CA GLY A 354 -1.65 -25.36 3.69
C GLY A 354 -1.38 -26.79 3.22
N MET A 355 -1.14 -26.97 1.94
CA MET A 355 -0.99 -28.29 1.29
C MET A 355 0.47 -28.79 1.29
N GLY A 356 1.14 -28.80 2.43
CA GLY A 356 2.40 -29.51 2.50
C GLY A 356 3.61 -28.76 3.08
N LYS A 357 4.80 -29.33 2.91
CA LYS A 357 6.07 -28.79 3.35
C LYS A 357 6.56 -27.71 2.38
N LEU A 358 7.48 -26.85 2.86
CA LEU A 358 8.20 -25.89 2.01
C LEU A 358 8.83 -26.61 0.81
N LEU A 359 8.47 -26.16 -0.39
CA LEU A 359 8.91 -26.77 -1.65
C LEU A 359 10.10 -25.99 -2.23
N LYS A 360 11.08 -26.73 -2.76
CA LYS A 360 12.21 -26.07 -3.44
C LYS A 360 11.75 -25.45 -4.75
N LEU A 361 11.91 -24.13 -4.88
CA LEU A 361 11.67 -23.38 -6.10
C LEU A 361 12.90 -23.41 -7.01
N LYS A 362 12.68 -23.29 -8.32
CA LYS A 362 13.75 -23.32 -9.33
C LYS A 362 14.14 -21.92 -9.82
N LYS A 363 13.15 -21.05 -10.03
CA LYS A 363 13.30 -19.75 -10.67
C LYS A 363 12.91 -18.60 -9.76
N LEU A 364 11.84 -18.77 -8.97
CA LEU A 364 11.35 -17.73 -8.07
C LEU A 364 12.08 -17.76 -6.74
N PHE A 365 12.20 -16.58 -6.14
CA PHE A 365 12.52 -16.43 -4.73
C PHE A 365 11.26 -15.92 -4.01
N HIS A 366 11.02 -16.39 -2.81
CA HIS A 366 9.85 -15.94 -2.03
C HIS A 366 10.21 -15.66 -0.57
N ALA A 367 9.58 -14.64 -0.03
CA ALA A 367 9.61 -14.38 1.39
C ALA A 367 8.46 -15.12 2.08
N PRO A 368 8.64 -15.53 3.36
CA PRO A 368 9.79 -15.24 4.23
C PRO A 368 10.97 -16.23 4.12
N PHE A 369 10.95 -17.13 3.15
CA PHE A 369 11.82 -18.31 3.13
C PHE A 369 13.18 -18.09 2.43
N THR A 370 13.18 -17.82 1.12
CA THR A 370 14.41 -17.82 0.31
C THR A 370 14.85 -16.43 -0.15
N LEU A 371 13.94 -15.46 -0.24
CA LEU A 371 14.23 -14.16 -0.86
C LEU A 371 15.40 -13.42 -0.21
N HIS A 372 15.40 -13.30 1.12
CA HIS A 372 16.45 -12.56 1.84
C HIS A 372 17.86 -13.17 1.64
N SER A 373 17.98 -14.50 1.80
CA SER A 373 19.25 -15.20 1.61
C SER A 373 19.75 -15.13 0.17
N GLN A 374 18.85 -15.19 -0.81
CA GLN A 374 19.23 -15.06 -2.22
C GLN A 374 19.68 -13.65 -2.58
N LEU A 375 19.05 -12.61 -2.04
CA LEU A 375 19.51 -11.23 -2.24
C LEU A 375 20.91 -11.02 -1.67
N LEU A 376 21.20 -11.54 -0.48
CA LEU A 376 22.56 -11.50 0.09
C LEU A 376 23.54 -12.22 -0.82
N HIS A 377 23.19 -13.41 -1.30
CA HIS A 377 24.03 -14.19 -2.21
C HIS A 377 24.34 -13.45 -3.52
N LEU A 378 23.36 -12.82 -4.15
CA LEU A 378 23.55 -12.04 -5.38
C LEU A 378 24.46 -10.82 -5.15
N ILE A 379 24.33 -10.14 -4.00
CA ILE A 379 25.23 -9.03 -3.63
C ILE A 379 26.67 -9.55 -3.39
N GLU A 380 26.81 -10.72 -2.75
CA GLU A 380 28.11 -11.36 -2.51
C GLU A 380 28.79 -11.81 -3.83
N GLN A 381 28.04 -12.29 -4.80
CA GLN A 381 28.55 -12.62 -6.12
C GLN A 381 29.13 -11.39 -6.83
N GLU A 382 28.41 -10.27 -6.86
CA GLU A 382 28.93 -9.03 -7.43
C GLU A 382 30.17 -8.54 -6.68
N THR A 383 30.19 -8.69 -5.36
CA THR A 383 31.36 -8.36 -4.52
C THR A 383 32.59 -9.22 -4.90
N ALA A 384 32.37 -10.51 -5.14
CA ALA A 384 33.42 -11.42 -5.58
C ALA A 384 33.93 -11.07 -6.99
N HIS A 385 33.04 -10.73 -7.93
CA HIS A 385 33.41 -10.27 -9.27
C HIS A 385 34.28 -9.01 -9.21
N ALA A 386 33.90 -8.00 -8.40
CA ALA A 386 34.69 -6.78 -8.22
C ALA A 386 36.07 -7.06 -7.63
N LYS A 387 36.17 -7.93 -6.61
CA LYS A 387 37.46 -8.34 -6.03
C LYS A 387 38.34 -9.08 -7.01
N ALA A 388 37.76 -9.79 -7.96
CA ALA A 388 38.48 -10.45 -9.04
C ALA A 388 38.84 -9.51 -10.21
N GLY A 389 38.64 -8.20 -10.08
CA GLY A 389 38.93 -7.20 -11.11
C GLY A 389 37.92 -7.19 -12.27
N LYS A 390 36.81 -7.90 -12.15
CA LYS A 390 35.75 -7.91 -13.17
C LYS A 390 34.81 -6.72 -12.99
N LYS A 391 34.09 -6.36 -14.06
CA LYS A 391 33.02 -5.38 -13.99
C LYS A 391 31.92 -5.91 -13.10
N ALA A 392 31.49 -5.11 -12.10
CA ALA A 392 30.41 -5.45 -11.20
C ALA A 392 29.48 -4.25 -11.03
N ARG A 393 28.16 -4.48 -11.09
CA ARG A 393 27.13 -3.44 -11.00
C ARG A 393 25.86 -3.98 -10.39
N ILE A 394 25.29 -3.20 -9.47
CA ILE A 394 23.99 -3.46 -8.85
C ILE A 394 23.09 -2.26 -9.09
N ILE A 395 21.85 -2.49 -9.53
CA ILE A 395 20.80 -1.45 -9.59
C ILE A 395 19.58 -1.97 -8.85
N ILE A 396 19.14 -1.24 -7.82
CA ILE A 396 17.96 -1.61 -7.03
C ILE A 396 16.96 -0.47 -7.06
N LYS A 397 15.75 -0.76 -7.51
CA LYS A 397 14.59 0.12 -7.39
C LYS A 397 13.63 -0.49 -6.38
N VAL A 398 13.33 0.23 -5.29
CA VAL A 398 12.40 -0.18 -4.23
C VAL A 398 11.69 1.05 -3.65
N ASN A 399 10.59 0.82 -2.93
CA ASN A 399 9.94 1.94 -2.24
C ASN A 399 10.67 2.30 -0.95
N ALA A 400 11.27 1.33 -0.26
CA ALA A 400 12.01 1.55 0.98
C ALA A 400 13.15 0.55 1.17
N LEU A 401 14.24 1.03 1.80
CA LEU A 401 15.43 0.25 2.17
C LEU A 401 15.73 0.48 3.65
N THR A 402 15.44 -0.51 4.49
CA THR A 402 15.64 -0.42 5.95
C THR A 402 16.25 -1.69 6.55
N GLU A 403 16.40 -2.77 5.77
CA GLU A 403 16.89 -4.06 6.29
C GLU A 403 18.42 -4.00 6.54
N PRO A 404 18.88 -4.20 7.79
CA PRO A 404 20.28 -3.91 8.16
C PRO A 404 21.31 -4.81 7.47
N LYS A 405 21.01 -6.11 7.25
CA LYS A 405 21.98 -7.04 6.65
C LYS A 405 22.19 -6.73 5.16
N LEU A 406 21.11 -6.38 4.43
CA LEU A 406 21.23 -5.96 3.05
C LEU A 406 21.99 -4.63 2.91
N ILE A 407 21.75 -3.68 3.81
CA ILE A 407 22.51 -2.41 3.85
C ILE A 407 23.99 -2.69 4.10
N THR A 408 24.31 -3.56 5.06
CA THR A 408 25.69 -3.94 5.36
C THR A 408 26.37 -4.65 4.18
N ALA A 409 25.63 -5.52 3.47
CA ALA A 409 26.15 -6.20 2.28
C ALA A 409 26.44 -5.21 1.15
N LEU A 410 25.56 -4.20 0.93
CA LEU A 410 25.78 -3.15 -0.06
C LEU A 410 27.01 -2.28 0.29
N TYR A 411 27.24 -1.96 1.57
CA TYR A 411 28.47 -1.26 1.97
C TYR A 411 29.73 -2.08 1.67
N LYS A 412 29.74 -3.38 1.99
CA LYS A 412 30.85 -4.29 1.67
C LYS A 412 31.09 -4.39 0.16
N ALA A 413 30.02 -4.44 -0.63
CA ALA A 413 30.09 -4.46 -2.08
C ALA A 413 30.70 -3.14 -2.63
N SER A 414 30.28 -1.99 -2.09
CA SER A 414 30.85 -0.68 -2.44
C SER A 414 32.35 -0.62 -2.15
N GLN A 415 32.76 -1.05 -0.96
CA GLN A 415 34.19 -1.09 -0.56
C GLN A 415 35.04 -2.02 -1.46
N ALA A 416 34.41 -3.05 -2.05
CA ALA A 416 35.05 -3.93 -3.03
C ALA A 416 35.12 -3.34 -4.46
N GLY A 417 34.49 -2.18 -4.70
CA GLY A 417 34.48 -1.49 -6.00
C GLY A 417 33.23 -1.75 -6.87
N VAL A 418 32.19 -2.41 -6.35
CA VAL A 418 30.91 -2.58 -7.07
C VAL A 418 30.24 -1.24 -7.26
N LYS A 419 29.82 -0.91 -8.48
CA LYS A 419 29.02 0.28 -8.77
C LYS A 419 27.55 0.02 -8.41
N ILE A 420 27.02 0.80 -7.48
CA ILE A 420 25.67 0.58 -6.93
C ILE A 420 24.81 1.81 -7.16
N GLU A 421 23.66 1.61 -7.79
CA GLU A 421 22.65 2.63 -8.03
C GLU A 421 21.34 2.22 -7.35
N LEU A 422 20.87 3.07 -6.43
CA LEU A 422 19.64 2.82 -5.68
C LEU A 422 18.61 3.88 -6.04
N ILE A 423 17.41 3.43 -6.47
CA ILE A 423 16.26 4.28 -6.74
C ILE A 423 15.24 3.99 -5.66
N ILE A 424 15.15 4.87 -4.65
CA ILE A 424 14.34 4.65 -3.45
C ILE A 424 13.33 5.78 -3.30
N ARG A 425 12.05 5.44 -3.36
CA ARG A 425 10.97 6.42 -3.32
C ARG A 425 10.81 7.10 -1.96
N SER A 426 10.95 6.35 -0.86
CA SER A 426 10.62 6.83 0.49
C SER A 426 11.76 6.62 1.48
N ILE A 427 11.62 5.75 2.47
CA ILE A 427 12.58 5.57 3.55
C ILE A 427 13.85 4.88 3.05
N CYS A 428 15.00 5.51 3.28
CA CYS A 428 16.31 4.95 3.02
C CYS A 428 17.19 5.09 4.28
N CYS A 429 17.55 3.97 4.91
CA CYS A 429 18.44 3.95 6.07
C CYS A 429 19.93 3.81 5.68
N LEU A 430 20.25 3.67 4.39
CA LEU A 430 21.60 3.65 3.87
C LEU A 430 22.12 5.08 3.65
N ARG A 431 23.37 5.35 4.06
CA ARG A 431 24.05 6.62 3.80
C ARG A 431 24.99 6.47 2.59
N PRO A 432 24.69 7.13 1.46
CA PRO A 432 25.49 7.02 0.24
C PRO A 432 26.70 7.97 0.28
N GLN A 433 27.69 7.71 -0.57
CA GLN A 433 28.84 8.58 -0.86
C GLN A 433 29.66 8.98 0.37
N ILE A 434 29.79 8.09 1.34
CA ILE A 434 30.67 8.26 2.50
C ILE A 434 32.02 7.64 2.16
N GLU A 435 33.10 8.42 2.34
CA GLU A 435 34.49 8.02 2.12
C GLU A 435 34.82 6.75 2.93
N GLY A 436 35.47 5.78 2.27
CA GLY A 436 35.86 4.50 2.86
C GLY A 436 34.69 3.54 3.14
N LEU A 437 33.43 3.93 2.88
CA LEU A 437 32.23 3.11 3.18
C LEU A 437 31.34 2.90 1.96
N SER A 438 30.85 3.97 1.37
CA SER A 438 29.80 3.92 0.35
C SER A 438 30.09 4.82 -0.86
N GLU A 439 31.33 5.05 -1.19
CA GLU A 439 31.80 5.91 -2.29
C GLU A 439 31.18 5.53 -3.64
N ASN A 440 30.96 4.22 -3.85
CA ASN A 440 30.42 3.66 -5.08
C ASN A 440 28.88 3.51 -5.07
N ILE A 441 28.21 4.01 -4.02
CA ILE A 441 26.74 3.97 -3.92
C ILE A 441 26.16 5.32 -4.25
N LYS A 442 25.28 5.36 -5.25
CA LYS A 442 24.44 6.53 -5.58
C LYS A 442 23.00 6.23 -5.22
N VAL A 443 22.35 7.17 -4.52
CA VAL A 443 20.92 7.07 -4.18
C VAL A 443 20.18 8.22 -4.83
N ARG A 444 19.05 7.92 -5.43
CA ARG A 444 18.11 8.92 -5.97
C ARG A 444 16.68 8.52 -5.69
N SER A 445 15.80 9.50 -5.69
CA SER A 445 14.36 9.33 -5.61
C SER A 445 13.71 9.94 -6.85
N ILE A 446 12.59 9.39 -7.28
CA ILE A 446 11.80 9.92 -8.39
C ILE A 446 10.44 10.34 -7.83
N VAL A 447 10.11 11.62 -8.02
CA VAL A 447 8.83 12.21 -7.68
C VAL A 447 8.25 12.83 -8.97
N GLY A 448 7.05 12.43 -9.33
CA GLY A 448 6.42 12.89 -10.56
C GLY A 448 4.92 12.65 -10.57
N ARG A 449 4.36 12.65 -11.76
CA ARG A 449 2.93 12.43 -11.99
C ARG A 449 2.42 11.10 -11.43
N PHE A 450 3.21 10.04 -11.62
CA PHE A 450 2.86 8.69 -11.19
C PHE A 450 3.64 8.31 -9.95
N LEU A 451 3.02 7.48 -9.10
CA LEU A 451 3.69 6.97 -7.92
C LEU A 451 4.64 5.85 -8.32
N GLU A 452 5.93 6.05 -8.10
CA GLU A 452 6.93 5.00 -8.31
C GLU A 452 6.71 3.85 -7.33
N HIS A 453 6.33 2.68 -7.86
CA HIS A 453 5.92 1.54 -7.03
C HIS A 453 6.59 0.23 -7.45
N THR A 454 7.18 0.16 -8.63
CA THR A 454 7.94 -1.00 -9.10
C THR A 454 9.06 -1.38 -8.14
N ARG A 455 9.32 -2.69 -8.00
CA ARG A 455 10.53 -3.21 -7.38
C ARG A 455 11.27 -4.01 -8.43
N VAL A 456 12.50 -3.57 -8.70
CA VAL A 456 13.37 -4.15 -9.72
C VAL A 456 14.76 -4.32 -9.12
N TYR A 457 15.35 -5.49 -9.28
CA TYR A 457 16.68 -5.83 -8.80
C TYR A 457 17.52 -6.31 -9.98
N TYR A 458 18.60 -5.61 -10.27
CA TYR A 458 19.52 -5.92 -11.34
C TYR A 458 20.91 -6.17 -10.79
N PHE A 459 21.51 -7.25 -11.23
CA PHE A 459 22.90 -7.65 -10.95
C PHE A 459 23.59 -7.94 -12.27
N TYR A 460 24.77 -7.37 -12.50
CA TYR A 460 25.51 -7.52 -13.75
C TYR A 460 25.99 -8.95 -13.98
N ASN A 461 26.37 -9.64 -12.93
CA ASN A 461 26.71 -11.06 -12.86
C ASN A 461 27.56 -11.54 -14.05
N ASP A 462 28.76 -10.94 -14.22
CA ASP A 462 29.71 -11.28 -15.28
C ASP A 462 29.07 -11.27 -16.70
N ALA A 463 28.28 -10.25 -17.00
CA ALA A 463 27.51 -10.01 -18.24
C ALA A 463 26.29 -10.94 -18.47
N ASN A 464 25.86 -11.74 -17.50
CA ASN A 464 24.60 -12.48 -17.58
C ASN A 464 23.37 -11.60 -17.39
N GLU A 465 23.53 -10.43 -16.74
CA GLU A 465 22.51 -9.45 -16.52
C GLU A 465 21.25 -10.03 -15.83
N ASP A 466 21.43 -10.48 -14.59
CA ASP A 466 20.30 -11.04 -13.83
C ASP A 466 19.35 -9.91 -13.43
N LEU A 467 18.11 -10.01 -13.87
CA LEU A 467 17.05 -9.03 -13.65
C LEU A 467 15.83 -9.68 -13.02
N TYR A 468 15.40 -9.14 -11.91
CA TYR A 468 14.23 -9.59 -11.16
C TYR A 468 13.23 -8.47 -10.94
N CYS A 469 11.96 -8.80 -11.02
CA CYS A 469 10.86 -7.99 -10.51
C CYS A 469 10.31 -8.61 -9.24
N ALA A 470 9.84 -7.79 -8.30
CA ALA A 470 9.37 -8.28 -7.00
C ALA A 470 8.16 -7.52 -6.46
N SER A 471 7.43 -8.15 -5.57
CA SER A 471 6.42 -7.50 -4.74
C SER A 471 6.99 -6.91 -3.45
N ALA A 472 8.23 -7.26 -3.08
CA ALA A 472 8.90 -6.92 -1.83
C ALA A 472 9.69 -5.61 -1.90
N ASP A 473 9.59 -4.80 -0.84
CA ASP A 473 10.59 -3.79 -0.51
C ASP A 473 11.70 -4.41 0.35
N TRP A 474 12.83 -3.74 0.46
CA TRP A 474 13.96 -4.21 1.28
C TRP A 474 13.79 -3.76 2.74
N MET A 475 12.72 -4.24 3.34
CA MET A 475 12.34 -3.98 4.74
C MET A 475 12.14 -5.30 5.48
N GLY A 476 12.44 -5.32 6.78
CA GLY A 476 12.25 -6.51 7.61
C GLY A 476 10.85 -7.11 7.51
N ARG A 477 9.80 -6.27 7.56
CA ARG A 477 8.41 -6.74 7.42
C ARG A 477 8.12 -7.46 6.09
N ASN A 478 8.70 -7.01 4.97
CA ASN A 478 8.51 -7.66 3.67
C ASN A 478 9.25 -8.99 3.59
N LEU A 479 10.48 -9.02 4.14
CA LEU A 479 11.37 -10.17 4.00
C LEU A 479 11.10 -11.28 5.03
N PHE A 480 10.47 -10.96 6.17
CA PHE A 480 10.31 -11.92 7.27
C PHE A 480 8.87 -12.12 7.77
N SER A 481 7.93 -11.21 7.45
CA SER A 481 6.56 -11.26 7.97
C SER A 481 5.48 -11.23 6.88
N ARG A 482 5.89 -11.34 5.60
CA ARG A 482 4.98 -11.36 4.46
C ARG A 482 5.34 -12.49 3.49
N VAL A 483 4.32 -12.98 2.79
CA VAL A 483 4.54 -13.80 1.60
C VAL A 483 4.68 -12.86 0.42
N GLU A 484 5.89 -12.80 -0.14
CA GLU A 484 6.26 -11.97 -1.28
C GLU A 484 6.87 -12.84 -2.38
N THR A 485 6.78 -12.39 -3.62
CA THR A 485 7.41 -13.07 -4.76
C THR A 485 8.44 -12.17 -5.44
N CYS A 486 9.54 -12.80 -5.86
CA CYS A 486 10.57 -12.22 -6.70
C CYS A 486 10.79 -13.17 -7.87
N PHE A 487 10.62 -12.69 -9.09
CA PHE A 487 10.61 -13.48 -10.30
C PHE A 487 11.59 -12.92 -11.33
N PRO A 488 12.31 -13.79 -12.07
CA PRO A 488 13.26 -13.37 -13.08
C PRO A 488 12.56 -12.89 -14.34
N ILE A 489 13.19 -11.95 -15.03
CA ILE A 489 12.86 -11.60 -16.41
C ILE A 489 13.95 -12.23 -17.29
N GLU A 490 13.62 -13.31 -17.99
CA GLU A 490 14.61 -14.08 -18.76
C GLU A 490 14.72 -13.63 -20.22
N ASP A 491 13.60 -13.17 -20.83
CA ASP A 491 13.60 -12.68 -22.21
C ASP A 491 14.47 -11.42 -22.36
N LYS A 492 15.45 -11.47 -23.27
CA LYS A 492 16.42 -10.39 -23.49
C LYS A 492 15.77 -9.08 -23.92
N LYS A 493 14.66 -9.12 -24.69
CA LYS A 493 13.96 -7.91 -25.14
C LYS A 493 13.23 -7.26 -23.97
N LEU A 494 12.57 -8.08 -23.13
CA LEU A 494 11.89 -7.60 -21.94
C LEU A 494 12.88 -7.05 -20.90
N LYS A 495 14.04 -7.72 -20.70
CA LYS A 495 15.13 -7.16 -19.88
C LYS A 495 15.54 -5.76 -20.33
N LYS A 496 15.81 -5.62 -21.64
CA LYS A 496 16.22 -4.35 -22.24
C LYS A 496 15.19 -3.25 -21.99
N GLN A 497 13.90 -3.52 -22.14
CA GLN A 497 12.83 -2.57 -21.88
C GLN A 497 12.85 -2.05 -20.44
N ILE A 498 13.12 -2.92 -19.45
CA ILE A 498 13.18 -2.52 -18.04
C ILE A 498 14.45 -1.72 -17.75
N ILE A 499 15.58 -2.09 -18.33
CA ILE A 499 16.88 -1.42 -18.09
C ILE A 499 16.90 -0.03 -18.72
N GLU A 500 16.26 0.17 -19.88
CA GLU A 500 16.18 1.46 -20.57
C GLU A 500 15.22 2.46 -19.90
N TYR A 501 14.25 1.98 -19.12
CA TYR A 501 13.35 2.81 -18.32
C TYR A 501 14.01 3.31 -17.05
#